data_fb6eee81d10cd2f1b96a28cda018f51a
#
_entry.id   fb6eee81d10cd2f1b96a28cda018f51a
#
_cell.length_a   1.000
_cell.length_b   1.000
_cell.length_c   1.000
_cell.angle_alpha   90.00
_cell.angle_beta   90.00
_cell.angle_gamma   90.00
#
_symmetry.space_group_name_H-M   'P 1'
#
loop_
_entity.id
_entity.type
_entity.pdbx_description
1 polymer ?
#
loop_
_entity_poly.entity_id
_entity_poly.type
_entity_poly.pdbx_seq_one_letter_code
_entity_poly.pdbx_strand_id
1 'polypeptide(L)'
;MDSSNISLLLRAYVNEEQNGSTLRTVQAGVDALSATANGTQSLFIYPGVYIEQVYIPPRAANLTVYGWTHDTSSYHGNTVNITYNLALINTTSDDLTATVRAWTTNFKMYNINILNTFGHINSDGQNLALSAHTTNQGYYGVGLFGYQDTLLANTGTQLYAKSKITGAIDFIFGQTAQAWFEGIDIRTIAAGCITASGRNSSSNPSWYVISNSTVAGINSTVDAQAGTNYLGRPWGIFARVVFQYTYLSDVINPAGWSIWDPAPMERISNVTFAEYANYGPGSYPTEGPRANFSQQLTAPVTREVVLGSGYEDEWWVDMSYLT
;
A
#
# COMPACT_ATOMS: atom_id res chain seq x y z
N MET A 1 18.26 -42.43 -8.14
CA MET A 1 18.79 -41.04 -8.16
C MET A 1 17.66 -40.20 -8.71
N ASP A 2 17.02 -39.49 -7.84
CA ASP A 2 15.81 -38.70 -8.13
C ASP A 2 16.20 -37.33 -8.71
N SER A 3 15.84 -37.14 -9.99
CA SER A 3 16.20 -35.94 -10.78
C SER A 3 15.15 -34.82 -10.71
N SER A 4 14.37 -34.75 -9.63
CA SER A 4 13.15 -33.92 -9.56
C SER A 4 13.26 -32.63 -8.77
N ASN A 5 14.43 -32.15 -8.36
CA ASN A 5 14.57 -30.92 -7.59
C ASN A 5 15.69 -29.99 -8.07
N ILE A 6 15.75 -29.70 -9.36
CA ILE A 6 16.45 -28.49 -9.83
C ILE A 6 15.42 -27.35 -9.77
N SER A 7 15.41 -26.61 -8.66
CA SER A 7 14.73 -25.31 -8.58
C SER A 7 15.33 -24.40 -9.66
N LEU A 8 14.63 -24.25 -10.77
CA LEU A 8 15.05 -23.40 -11.87
C LEU A 8 14.96 -21.93 -11.39
N LEU A 9 16.09 -21.36 -11.00
CA LEU A 9 16.17 -19.94 -10.62
C LEU A 9 16.15 -19.11 -11.90
N LEU A 10 14.97 -18.72 -12.36
CA LEU A 10 14.80 -17.81 -13.48
C LEU A 10 15.02 -16.37 -13.00
N ARG A 11 15.92 -15.65 -13.66
CA ARG A 11 16.24 -14.24 -13.40
C ARG A 11 16.10 -13.43 -14.66
N ALA A 12 15.43 -12.29 -14.57
CA ALA A 12 15.41 -11.28 -15.61
C ALA A 12 16.03 -9.97 -15.09
N TYR A 13 16.69 -9.25 -15.97
CA TYR A 13 17.35 -7.97 -15.67
C TYR A 13 16.82 -6.92 -16.63
N VAL A 14 16.34 -5.80 -16.10
CA VAL A 14 15.82 -4.68 -16.88
C VAL A 14 16.76 -3.48 -16.71
N ASN A 15 17.21 -2.90 -17.84
CA ASN A 15 18.05 -1.72 -17.85
C ASN A 15 17.68 -0.82 -19.03
N GLU A 16 17.25 0.42 -18.76
CA GLU A 16 16.84 1.39 -19.76
C GLU A 16 18.03 1.93 -20.59
N GLU A 17 19.22 2.06 -19.98
CA GLU A 17 20.35 2.81 -20.55
C GLU A 17 21.36 1.97 -21.32
N GLN A 18 21.40 0.63 -21.21
CA GLN A 18 22.45 -0.18 -21.83
C GLN A 18 22.13 -0.62 -23.26
N ASN A 19 22.96 -0.17 -24.20
CA ASN A 19 23.08 -0.76 -25.55
C ASN A 19 23.53 -2.23 -25.41
N GLY A 20 22.58 -3.17 -25.62
CA GLY A 20 22.84 -4.61 -25.57
C GLY A 20 22.00 -5.38 -24.55
N SER A 21 21.28 -4.71 -23.64
CA SER A 21 20.24 -5.36 -22.83
C SER A 21 19.02 -5.65 -23.73
N THR A 22 18.50 -6.87 -23.66
CA THR A 22 17.30 -7.26 -24.41
C THR A 22 16.01 -6.75 -23.75
N LEU A 23 16.05 -6.36 -22.48
CA LEU A 23 14.87 -5.96 -21.69
C LEU A 23 15.03 -4.48 -21.27
N ARG A 24 14.28 -3.60 -21.94
CA ARG A 24 14.32 -2.14 -21.69
C ARG A 24 13.13 -1.63 -20.87
N THR A 25 12.09 -2.44 -20.72
CA THR A 25 10.89 -2.09 -19.95
C THR A 25 10.68 -3.09 -18.85
N VAL A 26 10.05 -2.67 -17.76
CA VAL A 26 9.71 -3.56 -16.64
C VAL A 26 8.71 -4.62 -17.09
N GLN A 27 7.73 -4.23 -17.94
CA GLN A 27 6.78 -5.20 -18.49
C GLN A 27 7.48 -6.29 -19.31
N ALA A 28 8.46 -5.95 -20.16
CA ALA A 28 9.24 -6.94 -20.89
C ALA A 28 9.99 -7.90 -19.93
N GLY A 29 10.47 -7.37 -18.78
CA GLY A 29 11.06 -8.19 -17.73
C GLY A 29 10.09 -9.16 -17.11
N VAL A 30 8.86 -8.73 -16.82
CA VAL A 30 7.77 -9.59 -16.34
C VAL A 30 7.41 -10.66 -17.36
N ASP A 31 7.31 -10.28 -18.62
CA ASP A 31 6.91 -11.19 -19.73
C ASP A 31 7.98 -12.22 -20.06
N ALA A 32 9.26 -11.92 -19.80
CA ALA A 32 10.36 -12.86 -19.96
C ALA A 32 10.38 -13.97 -18.91
N LEU A 33 9.65 -13.80 -17.79
CA LEU A 33 9.54 -14.80 -16.75
C LEU A 33 8.37 -15.75 -17.05
N SER A 34 8.57 -17.06 -16.79
CA SER A 34 7.53 -18.05 -17.04
C SER A 34 6.35 -17.90 -16.08
N ALA A 35 5.13 -17.83 -16.61
CA ALA A 35 3.92 -17.83 -15.80
C ALA A 35 3.57 -19.20 -15.22
N THR A 36 4.06 -20.30 -15.83
CA THR A 36 3.68 -21.67 -15.50
C THR A 36 4.79 -22.50 -14.82
N ALA A 37 6.04 -22.05 -14.87
CA ALA A 37 7.13 -22.74 -14.19
C ALA A 37 6.99 -22.61 -12.66
N ASN A 38 7.24 -23.69 -11.96
CA ASN A 38 7.29 -23.73 -10.50
C ASN A 38 8.63 -23.18 -9.96
N GLY A 39 8.71 -22.98 -8.65
CA GLY A 39 9.93 -22.57 -7.96
C GLY A 39 9.95 -21.05 -7.67
N THR A 40 11.12 -20.44 -7.73
CA THR A 40 11.29 -19.02 -7.44
C THR A 40 11.82 -18.27 -8.66
N GLN A 41 11.25 -17.14 -8.95
CA GLN A 41 11.68 -16.23 -10.03
C GLN A 41 12.05 -14.87 -9.45
N SER A 42 12.97 -14.19 -10.10
CA SER A 42 13.40 -12.85 -9.71
C SER A 42 13.50 -11.93 -10.91
N LEU A 43 13.03 -10.72 -10.72
CA LEU A 43 13.22 -9.60 -11.64
C LEU A 43 14.05 -8.54 -10.93
N PHE A 44 15.17 -8.15 -11.53
CA PHE A 44 16.03 -7.09 -11.02
C PHE A 44 15.99 -5.90 -11.98
N ILE A 45 15.71 -4.71 -11.43
CA ILE A 45 15.54 -3.49 -12.21
C ILE A 45 16.64 -2.51 -11.83
N TYR A 46 17.42 -2.07 -12.83
CA TYR A 46 18.46 -1.06 -12.66
C TYR A 46 17.90 0.34 -12.51
N PRO A 47 18.69 1.30 -11.97
CA PRO A 47 18.27 2.69 -11.85
C PRO A 47 17.73 3.25 -13.16
N GLY A 48 16.62 3.99 -13.09
CA GLY A 48 15.99 4.58 -14.26
C GLY A 48 14.57 5.07 -13.99
N VAL A 49 13.99 5.70 -15.02
CA VAL A 49 12.59 6.14 -15.03
C VAL A 49 11.84 5.39 -16.13
N TYR A 50 11.06 4.42 -15.73
CA TYR A 50 10.29 3.54 -16.62
C TYR A 50 8.88 4.10 -16.75
N ILE A 51 8.56 4.66 -17.94
CA ILE A 51 7.26 5.29 -18.21
C ILE A 51 6.35 4.24 -18.85
N GLU A 52 5.66 3.47 -18.00
CA GLU A 52 4.81 2.35 -18.43
C GLU A 52 3.81 1.94 -17.35
N GLN A 53 2.73 1.27 -17.75
CA GLN A 53 1.93 0.46 -16.83
C GLN A 53 2.50 -0.96 -16.81
N VAL A 54 2.63 -1.54 -15.61
CA VAL A 54 3.13 -2.89 -15.42
C VAL A 54 2.02 -3.78 -14.88
N TYR A 55 1.71 -4.83 -15.62
CA TYR A 55 0.80 -5.90 -15.17
C TYR A 55 1.58 -7.17 -14.83
N ILE A 56 1.50 -7.59 -13.58
CA ILE A 56 2.10 -8.84 -13.10
C ILE A 56 0.97 -9.88 -12.98
N PRO A 57 0.78 -10.74 -13.98
CA PRO A 57 -0.31 -11.71 -13.99
C PRO A 57 -0.10 -12.83 -12.97
N PRO A 58 -1.14 -13.61 -12.65
CA PRO A 58 -1.01 -14.81 -11.84
C PRO A 58 0.06 -15.74 -12.38
N ARG A 59 0.88 -16.31 -11.49
CA ARG A 59 1.94 -17.26 -11.85
C ARG A 59 2.08 -18.37 -10.81
N ALA A 60 2.64 -19.51 -11.23
CA ALA A 60 2.85 -20.67 -10.36
C ALA A 60 4.06 -20.48 -9.43
N ALA A 61 5.09 -19.75 -9.90
CA ALA A 61 6.31 -19.51 -9.13
C ALA A 61 6.13 -18.37 -8.11
N ASN A 62 6.86 -18.46 -7.03
CA ASN A 62 7.11 -17.33 -6.15
C ASN A 62 7.90 -16.25 -6.92
N LEU A 63 7.48 -14.98 -6.84
CA LEU A 63 8.14 -13.90 -7.55
C LEU A 63 8.69 -12.84 -6.61
N THR A 64 9.96 -12.49 -6.82
CA THR A 64 10.56 -11.30 -6.18
C THR A 64 10.97 -10.28 -7.24
N VAL A 65 10.57 -9.02 -7.03
CA VAL A 65 10.99 -7.88 -7.84
C VAL A 65 11.88 -6.96 -7.01
N TYR A 66 13.09 -6.70 -7.47
CA TYR A 66 14.07 -5.85 -6.82
C TYR A 66 14.35 -4.60 -7.64
N GLY A 67 14.23 -3.44 -7.02
CA GLY A 67 14.86 -2.22 -7.52
C GLY A 67 16.28 -2.08 -6.99
N TRP A 68 17.20 -1.64 -7.84
CA TRP A 68 18.55 -1.31 -7.41
C TRP A 68 18.55 -0.12 -6.44
N THR A 69 19.31 -0.24 -5.37
CA THR A 69 19.46 0.81 -4.35
C THR A 69 20.81 0.70 -3.65
N HIS A 70 21.28 1.80 -3.08
CA HIS A 70 22.43 1.81 -2.15
C HIS A 70 22.00 1.50 -0.70
N ASP A 71 20.72 1.67 -0.37
CA ASP A 71 20.15 1.43 0.94
C ASP A 71 18.94 0.51 0.83
N THR A 72 19.10 -0.73 1.26
CA THR A 72 18.02 -1.73 1.25
C THR A 72 17.13 -1.64 2.48
N SER A 73 17.46 -0.83 3.49
CA SER A 73 16.73 -0.79 4.76
C SER A 73 15.40 -0.05 4.69
N SER A 74 15.22 0.80 3.67
CA SER A 74 14.03 1.63 3.53
C SER A 74 13.87 2.15 2.08
N TYR A 75 12.84 2.97 1.86
CA TYR A 75 12.55 3.61 0.57
C TYR A 75 13.51 4.77 0.21
N HIS A 76 14.30 5.29 1.16
CA HIS A 76 15.08 6.52 0.98
C HIS A 76 16.14 6.43 -0.12
N GLY A 77 16.68 5.24 -0.34
CA GLY A 77 17.71 4.98 -1.35
C GLY A 77 17.17 4.58 -2.72
N ASN A 78 15.86 4.62 -2.95
CA ASN A 78 15.27 4.14 -4.19
C ASN A 78 15.68 4.99 -5.40
N THR A 79 16.14 4.33 -6.45
CA THR A 79 16.59 4.94 -7.72
C THR A 79 15.81 4.42 -8.92
N VAL A 80 14.97 3.41 -8.73
CA VAL A 80 14.07 2.86 -9.74
C VAL A 80 12.71 3.52 -9.61
N ASN A 81 12.24 4.18 -10.66
CA ASN A 81 10.96 4.83 -10.71
C ASN A 81 10.11 4.24 -11.84
N ILE A 82 8.99 3.60 -11.51
CA ILE A 82 7.98 3.19 -12.49
C ILE A 82 6.87 4.23 -12.43
N THR A 83 6.59 4.88 -13.54
CA THR A 83 5.66 6.01 -13.57
C THR A 83 4.68 5.89 -14.72
N TYR A 84 3.43 6.27 -14.46
CA TYR A 84 2.40 6.39 -15.49
C TYR A 84 1.46 7.56 -15.18
N ASN A 85 0.58 7.87 -16.12
CA ASN A 85 -0.37 8.98 -16.02
C ASN A 85 -1.73 8.50 -16.49
N LEU A 86 -2.56 7.99 -15.57
CA LEU A 86 -3.90 7.50 -15.90
C LEU A 86 -4.84 7.62 -14.70
N ALA A 87 -6.06 8.11 -14.94
CA ALA A 87 -7.12 8.16 -13.95
C ALA A 87 -8.40 7.48 -14.44
N LEU A 88 -9.35 7.26 -13.53
CA LEU A 88 -10.60 6.55 -13.81
C LEU A 88 -11.42 7.19 -14.94
N ILE A 89 -11.38 8.50 -15.08
CA ILE A 89 -12.03 9.21 -16.20
C ILE A 89 -11.61 8.69 -17.59
N ASN A 90 -10.43 8.08 -17.69
CA ASN A 90 -9.87 7.56 -18.94
C ASN A 90 -9.97 6.03 -19.07
N THR A 91 -10.56 5.34 -18.10
CA THR A 91 -10.66 3.88 -18.06
C THR A 91 -11.95 3.42 -17.37
N THR A 92 -12.11 2.12 -17.12
CA THR A 92 -13.39 1.54 -16.68
C THR A 92 -13.36 1.00 -15.25
N SER A 93 -12.20 1.01 -14.57
CA SER A 93 -12.08 0.59 -13.19
C SER A 93 -10.83 1.16 -12.53
N ASP A 94 -10.85 1.28 -11.20
CA ASP A 94 -9.72 1.75 -10.40
C ASP A 94 -8.47 0.89 -10.65
N ASP A 95 -8.59 -0.44 -10.65
CA ASP A 95 -7.48 -1.34 -10.92
C ASP A 95 -6.73 -1.01 -12.23
N LEU A 96 -7.46 -0.65 -13.27
CA LEU A 96 -6.88 -0.31 -14.58
C LEU A 96 -6.13 1.02 -14.59
N THR A 97 -6.32 1.89 -13.59
CA THR A 97 -5.57 3.14 -13.48
C THR A 97 -4.17 2.92 -12.92
N ALA A 98 -3.94 1.80 -12.23
CA ALA A 98 -2.72 1.57 -11.48
C ALA A 98 -1.48 1.50 -12.37
N THR A 99 -0.43 2.20 -11.96
CA THR A 99 0.88 2.12 -12.60
C THR A 99 1.44 0.69 -12.50
N VAL A 100 1.31 0.04 -11.34
CA VAL A 100 1.65 -1.38 -11.18
C VAL A 100 0.43 -2.14 -10.68
N ARG A 101 0.10 -3.23 -11.36
CA ARG A 101 -1.00 -4.14 -11.02
C ARG A 101 -0.42 -5.50 -10.66
N ALA A 102 -0.43 -5.87 -9.37
CA ALA A 102 0.13 -7.12 -8.85
C ALA A 102 -0.99 -8.15 -8.61
N TRP A 103 -1.18 -9.05 -9.57
CA TRP A 103 -2.23 -10.09 -9.54
C TRP A 103 -1.70 -11.49 -9.23
N THR A 104 -0.46 -11.59 -8.76
CA THR A 104 0.16 -12.87 -8.41
C THR A 104 0.27 -13.06 -6.90
N THR A 105 0.07 -14.27 -6.44
CA THR A 105 0.30 -14.68 -5.04
C THR A 105 1.79 -14.94 -4.80
N ASN A 106 2.20 -15.02 -3.53
CA ASN A 106 3.58 -15.26 -3.14
C ASN A 106 4.53 -14.30 -3.85
N PHE A 107 4.32 -13.03 -3.58
CA PHE A 107 4.99 -11.93 -4.23
C PHE A 107 5.76 -11.06 -3.24
N LYS A 108 6.96 -10.65 -3.62
CA LYS A 108 7.74 -9.63 -2.91
C LYS A 108 8.24 -8.55 -3.85
N MET A 109 8.17 -7.31 -3.39
CA MET A 109 8.76 -6.16 -4.08
C MET A 109 9.63 -5.35 -3.13
N TYR A 110 10.82 -4.96 -3.60
CA TYR A 110 11.80 -4.22 -2.81
C TYR A 110 12.29 -2.98 -3.53
N ASN A 111 12.36 -1.85 -2.81
CA ASN A 111 13.10 -0.64 -3.16
C ASN A 111 12.76 -0.05 -4.55
N ILE A 112 11.50 0.08 -4.85
CA ILE A 112 10.98 0.66 -6.09
C ILE A 112 10.03 1.80 -5.75
N ASN A 113 10.13 2.91 -6.45
CA ASN A 113 9.13 3.96 -6.46
C ASN A 113 8.12 3.71 -7.58
N ILE A 114 6.84 3.78 -7.24
CA ILE A 114 5.72 3.62 -8.15
C ILE A 114 4.89 4.91 -8.10
N LEU A 115 4.76 5.59 -9.24
CA LEU A 115 4.14 6.89 -9.31
C LEU A 115 2.98 6.89 -10.31
N ASN A 116 1.81 7.39 -9.89
CA ASN A 116 0.82 7.83 -10.83
C ASN A 116 0.80 9.37 -10.82
N THR A 117 1.13 9.97 -11.95
CA THR A 117 1.36 11.41 -12.08
C THR A 117 0.17 12.18 -12.64
N PHE A 118 -1.02 11.58 -12.66
CA PHE A 118 -2.21 12.23 -13.21
C PHE A 118 -2.63 13.47 -12.40
N GLY A 119 -2.44 13.44 -11.09
CA GLY A 119 -2.79 14.56 -10.20
C GLY A 119 -4.27 14.54 -9.80
N HIS A 120 -4.89 15.72 -9.69
CA HIS A 120 -6.23 15.90 -9.17
C HIS A 120 -7.22 16.41 -10.21
N ILE A 121 -8.41 15.82 -10.24
CA ILE A 121 -9.62 16.32 -10.87
C ILE A 121 -10.83 16.06 -9.97
N ASN A 122 -11.92 16.84 -10.15
CA ASN A 122 -13.08 16.79 -9.23
C ASN A 122 -13.96 15.55 -9.39
N SER A 123 -13.89 14.83 -10.51
CA SER A 123 -14.71 13.64 -10.77
C SER A 123 -13.88 12.59 -11.47
N ASP A 124 -14.06 11.31 -11.05
CA ASP A 124 -13.37 10.16 -11.61
C ASP A 124 -11.84 10.31 -11.63
N GLY A 125 -11.33 10.94 -10.56
CA GLY A 125 -9.91 11.27 -10.40
C GLY A 125 -9.06 10.19 -9.75
N GLN A 126 -9.60 8.99 -9.47
CA GLN A 126 -8.85 7.87 -8.90
C GLN A 126 -7.66 7.52 -9.79
N ASN A 127 -6.45 7.51 -9.21
CA ASN A 127 -5.21 7.38 -9.96
C ASN A 127 -4.16 6.60 -9.15
N LEU A 128 -4.29 5.27 -9.23
CA LEU A 128 -3.52 4.37 -8.41
C LEU A 128 -2.04 4.30 -8.83
N ALA A 129 -1.16 4.32 -7.84
CA ALA A 129 0.22 3.87 -8.04
C ALA A 129 0.26 2.33 -8.06
N LEU A 130 -0.34 1.68 -7.06
CA LEU A 130 -0.30 0.23 -6.90
C LEU A 130 -1.70 -0.35 -6.69
N SER A 131 -2.03 -1.38 -7.48
CA SER A 131 -3.13 -2.31 -7.21
C SER A 131 -2.58 -3.65 -6.73
N ALA A 132 -2.69 -3.92 -5.42
CA ALA A 132 -2.34 -5.18 -4.78
C ALA A 132 -3.60 -6.07 -4.70
N HIS A 133 -3.75 -7.01 -5.64
CA HIS A 133 -5.05 -7.61 -5.94
C HIS A 133 -5.24 -9.03 -5.43
N THR A 134 -4.23 -9.62 -4.77
CA THR A 134 -4.33 -11.00 -4.28
C THR A 134 -3.58 -11.20 -2.97
N THR A 135 -3.55 -12.43 -2.47
CA THR A 135 -2.98 -12.79 -1.16
C THR A 135 -1.47 -13.01 -1.19
N ASN A 136 -0.84 -12.99 -0.03
CA ASN A 136 0.57 -13.31 0.19
C ASN A 136 1.49 -12.37 -0.58
N GLN A 137 1.31 -11.06 -0.35
CA GLN A 137 2.12 -10.03 -0.99
C GLN A 137 2.87 -9.18 0.04
N GLY A 138 4.19 -9.04 -0.14
CA GLY A 138 5.07 -8.22 0.68
C GLY A 138 5.70 -7.08 -0.11
N TYR A 139 5.66 -5.86 0.45
CA TYR A 139 6.20 -4.64 -0.14
C TYR A 139 7.16 -3.98 0.85
N TYR A 140 8.45 -3.93 0.52
CA TYR A 140 9.54 -3.60 1.42
C TYR A 140 10.35 -2.42 0.89
N GLY A 141 10.39 -1.32 1.63
CA GLY A 141 11.11 -0.12 1.20
C GLY A 141 10.58 0.47 -0.12
N VAL A 142 9.29 0.30 -0.44
CA VAL A 142 8.70 0.86 -1.65
C VAL A 142 8.18 2.28 -1.43
N GLY A 143 8.19 3.10 -2.48
CA GLY A 143 7.53 4.39 -2.50
C GLY A 143 6.28 4.35 -3.38
N LEU A 144 5.11 4.75 -2.84
CA LEU A 144 3.85 4.84 -3.57
C LEU A 144 3.39 6.29 -3.63
N PHE A 145 3.24 6.83 -4.83
CA PHE A 145 2.95 8.23 -5.05
C PHE A 145 1.74 8.41 -5.98
N GLY A 146 0.72 9.04 -5.48
CA GLY A 146 -0.51 9.36 -6.20
C GLY A 146 -1.23 10.54 -5.54
N TYR A 147 -2.47 10.78 -5.91
CA TYR A 147 -3.31 11.80 -5.31
C TYR A 147 -4.57 11.19 -4.66
N GLN A 148 -5.44 10.60 -5.45
CA GLN A 148 -6.64 9.92 -4.97
C GLN A 148 -6.48 8.42 -5.20
N ASP A 149 -6.75 7.61 -4.16
CA ASP A 149 -6.75 6.15 -4.27
C ASP A 149 -5.35 5.56 -4.62
N THR A 150 -4.28 6.10 -4.06
CA THR A 150 -2.89 5.74 -4.42
C THR A 150 -2.61 4.25 -4.30
N LEU A 151 -3.08 3.59 -3.23
CA LEU A 151 -2.87 2.17 -2.95
C LEU A 151 -4.21 1.45 -2.81
N LEU A 152 -4.52 0.57 -3.75
CA LEU A 152 -5.57 -0.42 -3.62
C LEU A 152 -5.01 -1.69 -2.94
N ALA A 153 -5.20 -1.80 -1.63
CA ALA A 153 -4.96 -3.03 -0.86
C ALA A 153 -6.25 -3.87 -0.88
N ASN A 154 -6.46 -4.67 -1.95
CA ASN A 154 -7.79 -5.16 -2.26
C ASN A 154 -8.13 -6.51 -1.63
N THR A 155 -7.29 -7.52 -1.74
CA THR A 155 -7.67 -8.90 -1.37
C THR A 155 -6.52 -9.66 -0.72
N GLY A 156 -6.83 -10.48 0.30
CA GLY A 156 -5.92 -11.41 0.93
C GLY A 156 -4.93 -10.78 1.90
N THR A 157 -3.92 -11.53 2.32
CA THR A 157 -2.91 -11.06 3.28
C THR A 157 -1.82 -10.26 2.60
N GLN A 158 -1.55 -9.07 3.14
CA GLN A 158 -0.59 -8.13 2.56
C GLN A 158 0.24 -7.46 3.66
N LEU A 159 1.53 -7.27 3.40
CA LEU A 159 2.47 -6.61 4.30
C LEU A 159 3.19 -5.48 3.57
N TYR A 160 3.15 -4.30 4.15
CA TYR A 160 3.89 -3.13 3.71
C TYR A 160 4.84 -2.72 4.83
N ALA A 161 6.14 -2.61 4.57
CA ALA A 161 7.11 -2.31 5.62
C ALA A 161 8.20 -1.32 5.16
N LYS A 162 8.59 -0.39 6.06
CA LYS A 162 9.64 0.62 5.84
C LYS A 162 9.47 1.41 4.54
N SER A 163 8.23 1.63 4.14
CA SER A 163 7.81 2.18 2.86
C SER A 163 7.25 3.60 3.00
N LYS A 164 7.03 4.27 1.89
CA LYS A 164 6.40 5.59 1.84
C LYS A 164 5.12 5.52 1.03
N ILE A 165 4.06 6.17 1.52
CA ILE A 165 2.79 6.30 0.80
C ILE A 165 2.35 7.76 0.83
N THR A 166 2.10 8.35 -0.34
CA THR A 166 1.62 9.73 -0.45
C THR A 166 0.27 9.78 -1.16
N GLY A 167 -0.58 10.69 -0.72
CA GLY A 167 -1.87 10.93 -1.33
C GLY A 167 -2.67 12.01 -0.59
N ALA A 168 -3.88 12.25 -1.04
CA ALA A 168 -4.81 13.19 -0.41
C ALA A 168 -6.14 12.54 -0.03
N ILE A 169 -6.77 11.84 -0.97
CA ILE A 169 -8.14 11.34 -0.82
C ILE A 169 -8.13 9.82 -0.87
N ASP A 170 -8.54 9.18 0.24
CA ASP A 170 -8.77 7.73 0.34
C ASP A 170 -7.58 6.88 -0.15
N PHE A 171 -6.38 7.39 0.07
CA PHE A 171 -5.20 6.92 -0.66
C PHE A 171 -4.61 5.58 -0.17
N ILE A 172 -5.23 4.96 0.84
CA ILE A 172 -5.06 3.55 1.22
C ILE A 172 -6.46 2.95 1.31
N PHE A 173 -6.87 2.17 0.32
CA PHE A 173 -8.23 1.68 0.23
C PHE A 173 -8.32 0.23 -0.27
N GLY A 174 -9.52 -0.34 -0.25
CA GLY A 174 -9.81 -1.70 -0.72
C GLY A 174 -10.89 -2.36 0.10
N GLN A 175 -11.21 -3.63 -0.21
CA GLN A 175 -12.45 -4.26 0.28
C GLN A 175 -12.25 -5.47 1.18
N THR A 176 -11.29 -6.35 0.89
CA THR A 176 -11.19 -7.64 1.55
C THR A 176 -9.79 -7.99 2.05
N ALA A 177 -8.81 -7.09 1.87
CA ALA A 177 -7.45 -7.36 2.30
C ALA A 177 -7.28 -7.31 3.82
N GLN A 178 -6.48 -8.23 4.32
CA GLN A 178 -5.89 -8.22 5.65
C GLN A 178 -4.49 -7.60 5.53
N ALA A 179 -4.39 -6.27 5.66
CA ALA A 179 -3.19 -5.51 5.36
C ALA A 179 -2.54 -4.97 6.64
N TRP A 180 -1.27 -5.33 6.84
CA TRP A 180 -0.42 -4.80 7.89
C TRP A 180 0.58 -3.78 7.32
N PHE A 181 0.63 -2.61 7.94
CA PHE A 181 1.51 -1.51 7.58
C PHE A 181 2.48 -1.25 8.73
N GLU A 182 3.77 -1.51 8.53
CA GLU A 182 4.80 -1.40 9.56
C GLU A 182 5.84 -0.34 9.21
N GLY A 183 5.99 0.68 10.06
CA GLY A 183 7.02 1.69 9.87
C GLY A 183 6.84 2.49 8.57
N ILE A 184 5.61 2.85 8.22
CA ILE A 184 5.29 3.58 6.99
C ILE A 184 5.42 5.10 7.20
N ASP A 185 6.05 5.76 6.25
CA ASP A 185 6.03 7.22 6.11
C ASP A 185 4.82 7.65 5.27
N ILE A 186 3.71 7.96 5.94
CA ILE A 186 2.45 8.40 5.31
C ILE A 186 2.47 9.92 5.18
N ARG A 187 2.40 10.42 3.94
CA ARG A 187 2.44 11.85 3.67
C ARG A 187 1.19 12.33 2.94
N THR A 188 0.45 13.22 3.60
CA THR A 188 -0.69 13.88 2.97
C THR A 188 -0.22 15.08 2.14
N ILE A 189 -0.76 15.19 0.93
CA ILE A 189 -0.40 16.26 -0.04
C ILE A 189 -1.52 17.30 -0.21
N ALA A 190 -2.71 17.03 0.35
CA ALA A 190 -3.83 17.96 0.43
C ALA A 190 -4.82 17.47 1.51
N ALA A 191 -5.90 18.23 1.74
CA ALA A 191 -6.98 17.84 2.64
C ALA A 191 -7.69 16.57 2.16
N GLY A 192 -8.06 15.67 3.10
CA GLY A 192 -8.81 14.45 2.78
C GLY A 192 -8.69 13.35 3.83
N CYS A 193 -8.92 12.12 3.41
CA CYS A 193 -8.86 10.94 4.26
C CYS A 193 -7.69 10.03 3.86
N ILE A 194 -6.97 9.48 4.84
CA ILE A 194 -5.86 8.57 4.59
C ILE A 194 -6.39 7.22 4.13
N THR A 195 -7.35 6.65 4.88
CA THR A 195 -7.89 5.31 4.60
C THR A 195 -9.36 5.33 4.21
N ALA A 196 -9.74 4.39 3.33
CA ALA A 196 -11.13 4.10 2.98
C ALA A 196 -11.35 2.58 2.92
N SER A 197 -11.73 1.98 4.06
CA SER A 197 -12.01 0.54 4.12
C SER A 197 -13.40 0.23 3.56
N GLY A 198 -13.44 -0.60 2.51
CA GLY A 198 -14.66 -1.05 1.84
C GLY A 198 -15.25 -2.35 2.41
N ARG A 199 -14.84 -2.77 3.60
CA ARG A 199 -15.40 -3.93 4.28
C ARG A 199 -16.90 -3.79 4.46
N ASN A 200 -17.68 -4.67 3.84
CA ASN A 200 -19.14 -4.54 3.73
C ASN A 200 -19.94 -5.63 4.45
N SER A 201 -19.28 -6.55 5.15
CA SER A 201 -19.91 -7.65 5.89
C SER A 201 -19.13 -7.96 7.16
N SER A 202 -19.83 -8.43 8.19
CA SER A 202 -19.19 -8.90 9.43
C SER A 202 -18.31 -10.13 9.23
N SER A 203 -18.61 -10.97 8.24
CA SER A 203 -17.82 -12.16 7.87
C SER A 203 -16.61 -11.86 6.98
N ASN A 204 -16.51 -10.66 6.42
CA ASN A 204 -15.36 -10.25 5.62
C ASN A 204 -14.12 -10.11 6.53
N PRO A 205 -12.99 -10.77 6.22
CA PRO A 205 -11.81 -10.79 7.10
C PRO A 205 -11.00 -9.50 7.11
N SER A 206 -11.31 -8.53 6.25
CA SER A 206 -10.49 -7.32 6.03
C SER A 206 -10.09 -6.63 7.34
N TRP A 207 -8.81 -6.28 7.40
CA TRP A 207 -8.19 -5.41 8.40
C TRP A 207 -7.21 -4.45 7.72
N TYR A 208 -7.18 -3.20 8.15
CA TYR A 208 -6.05 -2.31 7.92
C TYR A 208 -5.49 -1.92 9.27
N VAL A 209 -4.26 -2.33 9.55
CA VAL A 209 -3.54 -1.97 10.78
C VAL A 209 -2.28 -1.22 10.41
N ILE A 210 -2.22 0.04 10.80
CA ILE A 210 -1.07 0.95 10.62
C ILE A 210 -0.34 1.03 11.95
N SER A 211 0.90 0.52 11.99
CA SER A 211 1.68 0.34 13.20
C SER A 211 3.06 0.99 13.07
N ASN A 212 3.57 1.57 14.17
CA ASN A 212 4.91 2.15 14.25
C ASN A 212 5.25 3.12 13.11
N SER A 213 4.26 3.86 12.63
CA SER A 213 4.31 4.66 11.42
C SER A 213 4.36 6.16 11.72
N THR A 214 4.48 6.97 10.69
CA THR A 214 4.43 8.44 10.79
C THR A 214 3.38 8.96 9.82
N VAL A 215 2.49 9.83 10.30
CA VAL A 215 1.54 10.58 9.49
C VAL A 215 1.85 12.07 9.59
N ALA A 216 2.16 12.70 8.46
CA ALA A 216 2.42 14.13 8.39
C ALA A 216 2.12 14.71 7.00
N GLY A 217 2.00 16.02 6.88
CA GLY A 217 1.98 16.72 5.60
C GLY A 217 3.32 16.63 4.88
N ILE A 218 3.31 16.66 3.55
CA ILE A 218 4.54 16.67 2.76
C ILE A 218 5.26 18.01 2.87
N ASN A 219 4.48 19.10 3.03
CA ASN A 219 4.97 20.46 3.23
C ASN A 219 4.08 21.15 4.26
N SER A 220 4.63 21.54 5.39
CA SER A 220 3.88 22.11 6.52
C SER A 220 3.19 23.45 6.23
N THR A 221 3.40 24.06 5.07
CA THR A 221 2.99 25.44 4.80
C THR A 221 1.95 25.63 3.70
N VAL A 222 1.72 24.65 2.81
CA VAL A 222 0.84 24.87 1.63
C VAL A 222 -0.16 23.75 1.38
N ASP A 223 0.22 22.48 1.49
CA ASP A 223 -0.56 21.37 0.90
C ASP A 223 -1.38 20.56 1.92
N ALA A 224 -0.96 20.51 3.18
CA ALA A 224 -1.70 19.86 4.24
C ALA A 224 -1.69 20.75 5.49
N GLN A 225 -2.74 21.53 5.66
CA GLN A 225 -2.91 22.42 6.80
C GLN A 225 -3.31 21.63 8.05
N ALA A 226 -3.02 22.23 9.23
CA ALA A 226 -3.42 21.64 10.50
C ALA A 226 -4.93 21.32 10.53
N GLY A 227 -5.27 20.13 10.98
CA GLY A 227 -6.64 19.69 11.17
C GLY A 227 -7.44 19.39 9.87
N THR A 228 -6.79 19.29 8.72
CA THR A 228 -7.51 19.09 7.44
C THR A 228 -7.60 17.63 6.98
N ASN A 229 -6.87 16.73 7.64
CA ASN A 229 -6.85 15.33 7.27
C ASN A 229 -7.47 14.42 8.33
N TYR A 230 -8.08 13.34 7.89
CA TYR A 230 -8.65 12.31 8.75
C TYR A 230 -7.88 10.99 8.59
N LEU A 231 -7.84 10.19 9.66
CA LEU A 231 -7.26 8.84 9.64
C LEU A 231 -8.00 7.91 8.66
N GLY A 232 -9.31 8.16 8.50
CA GLY A 232 -10.10 7.45 7.52
C GLY A 232 -11.58 7.76 7.56
N ARG A 233 -12.28 7.20 6.57
CA ARG A 233 -13.75 7.23 6.46
C ARG A 233 -14.30 5.87 5.99
N PRO A 234 -15.58 5.51 6.35
CA PRO A 234 -16.13 4.20 6.04
C PRO A 234 -16.69 4.16 4.60
N TRP A 235 -15.94 3.56 3.68
CA TRP A 235 -16.47 3.21 2.36
C TRP A 235 -17.47 2.06 2.46
N GLY A 236 -17.19 1.03 3.29
CA GLY A 236 -18.11 -0.05 3.61
C GLY A 236 -18.71 0.08 5.01
N ILE A 237 -19.91 -0.48 5.22
CA ILE A 237 -20.66 -0.38 6.49
C ILE A 237 -20.03 -1.15 7.67
N PHE A 238 -19.06 -2.01 7.42
CA PHE A 238 -18.26 -2.72 8.41
C PHE A 238 -16.79 -2.32 8.35
N ALA A 239 -16.46 -1.13 7.82
CA ALA A 239 -15.08 -0.65 7.70
C ALA A 239 -14.26 -0.93 8.96
N ARG A 240 -12.99 -1.37 8.80
CA ARG A 240 -12.17 -1.77 9.93
C ARG A 240 -10.72 -1.33 9.73
N VAL A 241 -10.31 -0.31 10.51
CA VAL A 241 -8.99 0.32 10.45
C VAL A 241 -8.49 0.63 11.85
N VAL A 242 -7.23 0.37 12.11
CA VAL A 242 -6.54 0.68 13.36
C VAL A 242 -5.25 1.43 13.08
N PHE A 243 -5.02 2.53 13.79
CA PHE A 243 -3.72 3.19 13.91
C PHE A 243 -3.16 2.94 15.30
N GLN A 244 -1.94 2.42 15.38
CA GLN A 244 -1.31 2.11 16.67
C GLN A 244 0.17 2.46 16.69
N TYR A 245 0.69 2.95 17.82
CA TYR A 245 2.08 3.35 18.02
C TYR A 245 2.60 4.31 16.95
N THR A 246 1.70 5.09 16.34
CA THR A 246 1.98 5.92 15.18
C THR A 246 2.09 7.38 15.59
N TYR A 247 3.11 8.08 15.08
CA TYR A 247 3.19 9.53 15.19
C TYR A 247 2.14 10.18 14.29
N LEU A 248 1.29 11.00 14.87
CA LEU A 248 0.28 11.79 14.18
C LEU A 248 0.63 13.27 14.32
N SER A 249 0.96 13.91 13.22
CA SER A 249 1.20 15.35 13.22
C SER A 249 -0.11 16.13 13.32
N ASP A 250 0.00 17.45 13.45
CA ASP A 250 -1.11 18.40 13.54
C ASP A 250 -2.00 18.47 12.29
N VAL A 251 -1.64 17.81 11.18
CA VAL A 251 -2.51 17.71 10.00
C VAL A 251 -3.79 16.91 10.29
N ILE A 252 -3.79 16.06 11.34
CA ILE A 252 -4.96 15.25 11.70
C ILE A 252 -6.01 16.12 12.39
N ASN A 253 -7.24 16.06 11.85
CA ASN A 253 -8.39 16.73 12.42
C ASN A 253 -8.67 16.19 13.85
N PRO A 254 -9.05 17.05 14.81
CA PRO A 254 -9.38 16.61 16.17
C PRO A 254 -10.38 15.45 16.24
N ALA A 255 -11.37 15.41 15.33
CA ALA A 255 -12.31 14.29 15.24
C ALA A 255 -11.65 12.95 14.85
N GLY A 256 -10.44 12.98 14.28
CA GLY A 256 -9.66 11.81 13.86
C GLY A 256 -10.24 11.03 12.68
N TRP A 257 -11.54 10.83 12.66
CA TRP A 257 -12.26 10.02 11.67
C TRP A 257 -13.41 10.82 11.05
N SER A 258 -13.65 10.62 9.76
CA SER A 258 -14.73 11.27 9.02
C SER A 258 -15.85 10.29 8.70
N ILE A 259 -17.02 10.83 8.39
CA ILE A 259 -18.12 10.08 7.79
C ILE A 259 -17.94 10.01 6.27
N TRP A 260 -18.63 9.09 5.64
CA TRP A 260 -18.77 9.09 4.18
C TRP A 260 -19.98 9.96 3.82
N ASP A 261 -19.77 11.15 3.29
CA ASP A 261 -20.84 12.12 3.01
C ASP A 261 -21.26 12.09 1.51
N PRO A 262 -22.55 12.08 1.20
CA PRO A 262 -23.70 11.91 2.09
C PRO A 262 -23.87 10.45 2.53
N ALA A 263 -23.96 10.19 3.84
CA ALA A 263 -24.11 8.84 4.35
C ALA A 263 -25.28 8.71 5.33
N PRO A 264 -26.09 7.65 5.22
CA PRO A 264 -26.99 7.29 6.28
C PRO A 264 -26.24 6.91 7.55
N MET A 265 -26.81 7.17 8.73
CA MET A 265 -26.22 6.84 10.03
C MET A 265 -25.84 5.35 10.16
N GLU A 266 -26.50 4.48 9.41
CA GLU A 266 -26.20 3.03 9.38
C GLU A 266 -24.75 2.72 8.92
N ARG A 267 -24.15 3.62 8.15
CA ARG A 267 -22.77 3.41 7.64
C ARG A 267 -21.71 3.45 8.74
N ILE A 268 -22.00 4.05 9.89
CA ILE A 268 -21.05 4.15 11.02
C ILE A 268 -21.36 3.21 12.18
N SER A 269 -22.50 2.50 12.16
CA SER A 269 -22.97 1.70 13.29
C SER A 269 -22.17 0.40 13.51
N ASN A 270 -21.49 -0.12 12.50
CA ASN A 270 -20.75 -1.38 12.55
C ASN A 270 -19.24 -1.23 12.24
N VAL A 271 -18.76 -0.01 12.19
CA VAL A 271 -17.33 0.22 11.91
C VAL A 271 -16.45 -0.09 13.10
N THR A 272 -15.21 -0.47 12.84
CA THR A 272 -14.13 -0.55 13.82
C THR A 272 -13.06 0.45 13.42
N PHE A 273 -13.24 1.70 13.79
CA PHE A 273 -12.23 2.74 13.67
C PHE A 273 -11.58 2.94 15.03
N ALA A 274 -10.30 2.57 15.14
CA ALA A 274 -9.68 2.48 16.43
C ALA A 274 -8.25 3.03 16.45
N GLU A 275 -7.84 3.45 17.64
CA GLU A 275 -6.51 3.96 17.92
C GLU A 275 -5.94 3.29 19.17
N TYR A 276 -4.60 3.09 19.19
CA TYR A 276 -3.90 2.59 20.37
C TYR A 276 -2.52 3.22 20.50
N ALA A 277 -2.26 3.89 21.62
CA ALA A 277 -0.95 4.44 21.96
C ALA A 277 -0.28 5.27 20.85
N ASN A 278 -1.07 5.96 20.03
CA ASN A 278 -0.55 6.95 19.09
C ASN A 278 -0.02 8.17 19.85
N TYR A 279 0.89 8.91 19.23
CA TYR A 279 1.54 10.07 19.85
C TYR A 279 1.71 11.22 18.85
N GLY A 280 2.11 12.38 19.33
CA GLY A 280 2.26 13.59 18.52
C GLY A 280 1.07 14.53 18.66
N PRO A 281 1.14 15.73 18.04
CA PRO A 281 0.14 16.78 18.22
C PRO A 281 -1.25 16.39 17.71
N GLY A 282 -1.37 15.58 16.67
CA GLY A 282 -2.66 15.10 16.14
C GLY A 282 -3.22 13.86 16.82
N SER A 283 -2.61 13.36 17.90
CA SER A 283 -3.07 12.16 18.62
C SER A 283 -4.13 12.47 19.67
N TYR A 284 -4.96 11.48 20.01
CA TYR A 284 -5.83 11.55 21.18
C TYR A 284 -5.02 11.29 22.48
N PRO A 285 -5.25 12.01 23.59
CA PRO A 285 -6.28 13.05 23.80
C PRO A 285 -5.78 14.48 23.50
N THR A 286 -4.65 14.68 22.87
CA THR A 286 -4.01 15.98 22.71
C THR A 286 -4.89 16.95 21.93
N GLU A 287 -5.52 16.48 20.82
CA GLU A 287 -6.30 17.32 19.91
C GLU A 287 -7.83 17.34 20.21
N GLY A 288 -8.27 16.80 21.34
CA GLY A 288 -9.70 16.85 21.73
C GLY A 288 -10.50 15.59 21.36
N PRO A 289 -11.84 15.65 21.41
CA PRO A 289 -12.67 14.45 21.30
C PRO A 289 -12.67 13.92 19.88
N ARG A 290 -12.39 12.61 19.77
CA ARG A 290 -12.56 11.84 18.54
C ARG A 290 -14.03 11.68 18.16
N ALA A 291 -14.30 11.38 16.90
CA ALA A 291 -15.62 11.04 16.42
C ALA A 291 -16.26 9.94 17.29
N ASN A 292 -17.54 10.08 17.61
CA ASN A 292 -18.24 9.23 18.56
C ASN A 292 -18.41 7.76 18.12
N PHE A 293 -18.13 7.46 16.86
CA PHE A 293 -18.12 6.09 16.30
C PHE A 293 -16.72 5.46 16.27
N SER A 294 -15.70 6.15 16.77
CA SER A 294 -14.35 5.61 16.94
C SER A 294 -14.07 5.20 18.38
N GLN A 295 -13.02 4.43 18.59
CA GLN A 295 -12.68 3.89 19.92
C GLN A 295 -11.19 3.93 20.21
N GLN A 296 -10.84 4.03 21.47
CA GLN A 296 -9.49 3.82 21.97
C GLN A 296 -9.38 2.38 22.47
N LEU A 297 -8.45 1.62 21.90
CA LEU A 297 -8.22 0.23 22.31
C LEU A 297 -7.47 0.17 23.64
N THR A 298 -7.68 -0.90 24.40
CA THR A 298 -6.95 -1.20 25.64
C THR A 298 -5.70 -2.08 25.41
N ALA A 299 -5.57 -2.66 24.22
CA ALA A 299 -4.43 -3.46 23.79
C ALA A 299 -4.26 -3.32 22.26
N PRO A 300 -3.03 -3.48 21.72
CA PRO A 300 -2.81 -3.41 20.29
C PRO A 300 -3.40 -4.63 19.57
N VAL A 301 -3.70 -4.46 18.29
CA VAL A 301 -3.93 -5.58 17.37
C VAL A 301 -2.58 -6.22 17.06
N THR A 302 -2.49 -7.54 17.07
CA THR A 302 -1.24 -8.25 16.77
C THR A 302 -1.14 -8.59 15.27
N ARG A 303 0.08 -8.79 14.78
CA ARG A 303 0.33 -9.22 13.39
C ARG A 303 -0.34 -10.55 13.08
N GLU A 304 -0.37 -11.48 14.04
CA GLU A 304 -1.05 -12.78 13.90
C GLU A 304 -2.54 -12.66 13.61
N VAL A 305 -3.22 -11.67 14.19
CA VAL A 305 -4.65 -11.41 13.93
C VAL A 305 -4.88 -11.00 12.48
N VAL A 306 -3.91 -10.31 11.88
CA VAL A 306 -4.04 -9.76 10.52
C VAL A 306 -3.41 -10.67 9.47
N LEU A 307 -2.20 -11.16 9.72
CA LEU A 307 -1.42 -11.94 8.74
C LEU A 307 -1.60 -13.45 8.89
N GLY A 308 -2.18 -13.89 10.01
CA GLY A 308 -2.35 -15.30 10.32
C GLY A 308 -1.24 -15.84 11.24
N SER A 309 -1.54 -16.94 11.95
CA SER A 309 -0.56 -17.62 12.81
C SER A 309 0.56 -18.23 11.93
N GLY A 310 1.81 -18.07 12.36
CA GLY A 310 2.98 -18.56 11.63
C GLY A 310 3.37 -17.71 10.42
N TYR A 311 2.87 -16.48 10.33
CA TYR A 311 3.22 -15.56 9.24
C TYR A 311 4.73 -15.33 9.11
N GLU A 312 5.48 -15.47 10.21
CA GLU A 312 6.93 -15.30 10.25
C GLU A 312 7.69 -16.28 9.35
N ASP A 313 7.14 -17.48 9.13
CA ASP A 313 7.71 -18.54 8.32
C ASP A 313 7.24 -18.49 6.85
N GLU A 314 6.32 -17.60 6.54
CA GLU A 314 5.77 -17.47 5.20
C GLU A 314 6.80 -16.88 4.22
N TRP A 315 6.97 -17.49 3.05
CA TRP A 315 7.98 -17.08 2.07
C TRP A 315 7.89 -15.59 1.68
N TRP A 316 6.68 -15.06 1.61
CA TRP A 316 6.43 -13.67 1.19
C TRP A 316 6.67 -12.65 2.30
N VAL A 317 6.87 -13.08 3.54
CA VAL A 317 7.19 -12.23 4.69
C VAL A 317 8.69 -12.10 4.85
N ASP A 318 9.19 -10.87 4.96
CA ASP A 318 10.58 -10.56 5.29
C ASP A 318 10.67 -9.97 6.70
N MET A 319 11.03 -10.80 7.66
CA MET A 319 11.11 -10.42 9.07
C MET A 319 12.16 -9.35 9.35
N SER A 320 13.18 -9.19 8.50
CA SER A 320 14.21 -8.15 8.68
C SER A 320 13.66 -6.72 8.56
N TYR A 321 12.50 -6.55 7.93
CA TYR A 321 11.80 -5.26 7.85
C TYR A 321 10.81 -5.01 9.00
N LEU A 322 10.60 -5.99 9.87
CA LEU A 322 9.64 -5.91 10.99
C LEU A 322 10.29 -5.68 12.36
N THR A 323 11.60 -5.48 12.37
CA THR A 323 12.42 -5.24 13.59
C THR A 323 12.61 -3.75 13.83
#